data_dadfbb1dec94aa19943bb7173693250b
#
_entry.id   dadfbb1dec94aa19943bb7173693250b
#
_cell.length_a   1.000
_cell.length_b   1.000
_cell.length_c   1.000
_cell.angle_alpha   90.00
_cell.angle_beta   90.00
_cell.angle_gamma   90.00
#
_symmetry.space_group_name_H-M   'P 1'
#
loop_
_entity.id
_entity.type
_entity.pdbx_description
1 polymer ?
#
loop_
_entity_poly.entity_id
_entity_poly.type
_entity_poly.pdbx_seq_one_letter_code
_entity_poly.pdbx_strand_id
1 'polypeptide(L)'
;MTDLIRDLILRWRDDPAGTYQSWFLWDERLKNFRSIRRGLQLVVAEIAAGTFGVAYRGSSLETVVHSIAEQRQIFKGADHAFLWKPKLRIPDIYENPANQKAFGQLLDTCLCCNTEEHVVSAIHAIDARKIKGLGPAVANLLYFLHPTIMPPFNTAIVKGYNALTGSKVKLGRWEEYLAMRQGILKLNATYRVLLSNDLGAIGGLLFDLGSGRYTAPP
;
A
#
# COMPACT_ATOMS: atom_id res chain seq x y z
N MET A 1 -8.51 7.13 -32.60
CA MET A 1 -7.37 6.38 -32.03
C MET A 1 -7.90 5.65 -30.82
N THR A 2 -7.86 4.32 -30.82
CA THR A 2 -8.44 3.48 -29.76
C THR A 2 -7.61 3.66 -28.48
N ASP A 3 -8.28 3.99 -27.38
CA ASP A 3 -7.59 4.08 -26.08
C ASP A 3 -7.47 2.68 -25.47
N LEU A 4 -6.36 2.02 -25.79
CA LEU A 4 -6.09 0.64 -25.40
C LEU A 4 -6.04 0.44 -23.88
N ILE A 5 -5.65 1.48 -23.12
CA ILE A 5 -5.66 1.43 -21.66
C ILE A 5 -7.10 1.45 -21.15
N ARG A 6 -7.94 2.28 -21.73
CA ARG A 6 -9.37 2.30 -21.39
C ARG A 6 -10.02 0.94 -21.63
N ASP A 7 -9.76 0.32 -22.78
CA ASP A 7 -10.32 -0.99 -23.12
C ASP A 7 -9.80 -2.09 -22.16
N LEU A 8 -8.55 -2.02 -21.77
CA LEU A 8 -7.98 -2.91 -20.74
C LEU A 8 -8.72 -2.74 -19.39
N ILE A 9 -8.92 -1.50 -18.95
CA ILE A 9 -9.61 -1.20 -17.68
C ILE A 9 -11.05 -1.75 -17.72
N LEU A 10 -11.78 -1.57 -18.80
CA LEU A 10 -13.15 -2.07 -18.94
C LEU A 10 -13.20 -3.60 -18.85
N ARG A 11 -12.35 -4.31 -19.60
CA ARG A 11 -12.26 -5.78 -19.53
C ARG A 11 -11.91 -6.28 -18.13
N TRP A 12 -10.96 -5.61 -17.48
CA TRP A 12 -10.54 -5.96 -16.11
C TRP A 12 -11.66 -5.74 -15.08
N ARG A 13 -12.43 -4.67 -15.22
CA ARG A 13 -13.58 -4.38 -14.33
C ARG A 13 -14.70 -5.40 -14.47
N ASP A 14 -14.91 -5.91 -15.67
CA ASP A 14 -15.99 -6.87 -15.96
C ASP A 14 -15.61 -8.32 -15.64
N ASP A 15 -14.33 -8.59 -15.38
CA ASP A 15 -13.83 -9.92 -15.06
C ASP A 15 -14.09 -10.28 -13.59
N PRO A 16 -14.95 -11.30 -13.29
CA PRO A 16 -15.21 -11.72 -11.92
C PRO A 16 -13.97 -12.20 -11.16
N ALA A 17 -12.93 -12.67 -11.88
CA ALA A 17 -11.67 -13.13 -11.29
C ALA A 17 -10.67 -11.97 -11.08
N GLY A 18 -10.91 -10.80 -11.65
CA GLY A 18 -10.07 -9.62 -11.46
C GLY A 18 -10.19 -9.04 -10.05
N THR A 19 -9.14 -8.37 -9.59
CA THR A 19 -9.10 -7.74 -8.26
C THR A 19 -10.22 -6.73 -8.05
N TYR A 20 -10.74 -6.11 -9.10
CA TYR A 20 -11.84 -5.16 -9.01
C TYR A 20 -13.10 -5.82 -8.46
N GLN A 21 -13.55 -6.90 -9.09
CA GLN A 21 -14.77 -7.63 -8.70
C GLN A 21 -14.57 -8.47 -7.43
N SER A 22 -13.43 -9.12 -7.30
CA SER A 22 -13.17 -10.08 -6.22
C SER A 22 -12.78 -9.44 -4.89
N TRP A 23 -12.38 -8.19 -4.89
CA TRP A 23 -11.93 -7.50 -3.67
C TRP A 23 -12.39 -6.04 -3.58
N PHE A 24 -12.12 -5.21 -4.62
CA PHE A 24 -12.26 -3.76 -4.52
C PHE A 24 -13.72 -3.33 -4.27
N LEU A 25 -14.69 -4.00 -4.87
CA LEU A 25 -16.12 -3.69 -4.72
C LEU A 25 -16.74 -4.19 -3.41
N TRP A 26 -16.03 -4.96 -2.60
CA TRP A 26 -16.58 -5.56 -1.39
C TRP A 26 -16.54 -4.58 -0.20
N ASP A 27 -17.67 -4.40 0.48
CA ASP A 27 -17.81 -3.51 1.64
C ASP A 27 -16.97 -3.98 2.85
N GLU A 28 -16.67 -5.27 2.95
CA GLU A 28 -15.80 -5.85 3.98
C GLU A 28 -14.42 -5.20 4.00
N ARG A 29 -13.95 -4.71 2.86
CA ARG A 29 -12.71 -3.95 2.72
C ARG A 29 -12.68 -2.71 3.62
N LEU A 30 -13.81 -2.01 3.74
CA LEU A 30 -13.93 -0.82 4.59
C LEU A 30 -13.90 -1.16 6.09
N LYS A 31 -14.41 -2.31 6.48
CA LYS A 31 -14.27 -2.83 7.85
C LYS A 31 -12.81 -3.11 8.17
N ASN A 32 -12.09 -3.70 7.21
CA ASN A 32 -10.66 -3.96 7.34
C ASN A 32 -9.85 -2.67 7.51
N PHE A 33 -10.16 -1.62 6.76
CA PHE A 33 -9.52 -0.29 6.93
C PHE A 33 -9.66 0.24 8.35
N ARG A 34 -10.85 0.14 8.95
CA ARG A 34 -11.09 0.57 10.34
C ARG A 34 -10.28 -0.25 11.35
N SER A 35 -10.19 -1.57 11.16
CA SER A 35 -9.39 -2.45 12.02
C SER A 35 -7.91 -2.13 11.93
N ILE A 36 -7.39 -1.93 10.73
CA ILE A 36 -5.99 -1.56 10.51
C ILE A 36 -5.68 -0.21 11.13
N ARG A 37 -6.54 0.79 10.96
CA ARG A 37 -6.37 2.11 11.58
C ARG A 37 -6.29 2.01 13.11
N ARG A 38 -7.19 1.27 13.74
CA ARG A 38 -7.16 1.04 15.19
C ARG A 38 -5.89 0.34 15.64
N GLY A 39 -5.45 -0.67 14.90
CA GLY A 39 -4.20 -1.37 15.18
C GLY A 39 -2.98 -0.44 15.09
N LEU A 40 -2.92 0.44 14.10
CA LEU A 40 -1.85 1.42 13.97
C LEU A 40 -1.88 2.47 15.08
N GLN A 41 -3.06 2.89 15.55
CA GLN A 41 -3.20 3.75 16.72
C GLN A 41 -2.61 3.08 17.98
N LEU A 42 -2.84 1.78 18.15
CA LEU A 42 -2.24 1.02 19.24
C LEU A 42 -0.72 0.95 19.13
N VAL A 43 -0.17 0.69 17.93
CA VAL A 43 1.28 0.70 17.69
C VAL A 43 1.89 2.04 18.12
N VAL A 44 1.29 3.16 17.71
CA VAL A 44 1.77 4.50 18.08
C VAL A 44 1.71 4.72 19.60
N ALA A 45 0.61 4.34 20.25
CA ALA A 45 0.45 4.47 21.69
C ALA A 45 1.50 3.64 22.47
N GLU A 46 1.75 2.41 22.05
CA GLU A 46 2.75 1.53 22.68
C GLU A 46 4.18 2.05 22.48
N ILE A 47 4.51 2.59 21.30
CA ILE A 47 5.81 3.23 21.06
C ILE A 47 5.98 4.45 21.96
N ALA A 48 4.97 5.30 22.06
CA ALA A 48 4.99 6.49 22.92
C ALA A 48 5.14 6.13 24.41
N ALA A 49 4.50 5.07 24.84
CA ALA A 49 4.58 4.56 26.21
C ALA A 49 5.84 3.71 26.51
N GLY A 50 6.65 3.38 25.50
CA GLY A 50 7.80 2.49 25.65
C GLY A 50 7.43 1.02 25.88
N THR A 51 6.24 0.60 25.51
CA THR A 51 5.70 -0.77 25.72
C THR A 51 5.59 -1.58 24.43
N PHE A 52 5.98 -1.04 23.27
CA PHE A 52 5.91 -1.72 21.98
C PHE A 52 6.75 -2.99 21.90
N GLY A 53 7.81 -3.09 22.74
CA GLY A 53 8.71 -4.21 22.78
C GLY A 53 9.86 -4.13 21.78
N VAL A 54 10.63 -5.22 21.69
CA VAL A 54 11.88 -5.31 20.94
C VAL A 54 11.86 -6.37 19.83
N ALA A 55 10.68 -6.87 19.47
CA ALA A 55 10.52 -7.90 18.45
C ALA A 55 9.24 -7.69 17.64
N TYR A 56 9.27 -8.07 16.36
CA TYR A 56 8.07 -8.10 15.52
C TYR A 56 7.04 -9.10 16.02
N ARG A 57 7.51 -10.30 16.37
CA ARG A 57 6.64 -11.40 16.79
C ARG A 57 5.98 -11.06 18.14
N GLY A 58 4.67 -11.12 18.16
CA GLY A 58 3.85 -10.77 19.31
C GLY A 58 3.56 -9.26 19.45
N SER A 59 4.10 -8.41 18.56
CA SER A 59 3.83 -6.97 18.58
C SER A 59 2.44 -6.64 18.03
N SER A 60 1.92 -5.47 18.41
CA SER A 60 0.71 -4.90 17.81
C SER A 60 0.85 -4.69 16.30
N LEU A 61 2.06 -4.42 15.80
CA LEU A 61 2.33 -4.30 14.36
C LEU A 61 2.15 -5.64 13.63
N GLU A 62 2.53 -6.76 14.23
CA GLU A 62 2.24 -8.09 13.66
C GLU A 62 0.74 -8.31 13.52
N THR A 63 -0.05 -7.90 14.49
CA THR A 63 -1.51 -7.98 14.43
C THR A 63 -2.08 -7.14 13.27
N VAL A 64 -1.57 -5.94 13.05
CA VAL A 64 -1.95 -5.10 11.90
C VAL A 64 -1.62 -5.81 10.57
N VAL A 65 -0.41 -6.35 10.45
CA VAL A 65 0.02 -7.06 9.23
C VAL A 65 -0.85 -8.30 8.98
N HIS A 66 -1.22 -9.03 10.02
CA HIS A 66 -2.18 -10.15 9.92
C HIS A 66 -3.56 -9.67 9.46
N SER A 67 -4.04 -8.55 9.97
CA SER A 67 -5.32 -7.96 9.54
C SER A 67 -5.33 -7.60 8.04
N ILE A 68 -4.17 -7.30 7.45
CA ILE A 68 -4.03 -7.10 6.00
C ILE A 68 -4.01 -8.46 5.26
N ALA A 69 -3.34 -9.47 5.80
CA ALA A 69 -2.94 -10.68 5.07
C ALA A 69 -3.89 -11.87 5.24
N GLU A 70 -4.76 -11.88 6.25
CA GLU A 70 -5.54 -13.08 6.62
C GLU A 70 -7.04 -12.95 6.32
N GLN A 71 -7.39 -12.38 5.16
CA GLN A 71 -8.78 -12.14 4.75
C GLN A 71 -9.32 -13.17 3.74
N ARG A 72 -8.65 -14.30 3.55
CA ARG A 72 -9.01 -15.32 2.53
C ARG A 72 -10.40 -15.93 2.71
N GLN A 73 -10.89 -15.97 3.94
CA GLN A 73 -12.23 -16.48 4.21
C GLN A 73 -13.33 -15.51 3.78
N ILE A 74 -13.03 -14.22 3.79
CA ILE A 74 -13.95 -13.14 3.43
C ILE A 74 -13.88 -12.88 1.92
N PHE A 75 -12.68 -12.76 1.36
CA PHE A 75 -12.45 -12.44 -0.05
C PHE A 75 -12.07 -13.68 -0.84
N LYS A 76 -13.03 -14.58 -1.08
CA LYS A 76 -12.82 -15.78 -1.89
C LYS A 76 -12.40 -15.41 -3.30
N GLY A 77 -11.29 -15.97 -3.77
CA GLY A 77 -10.73 -15.69 -5.10
C GLY A 77 -9.86 -14.44 -5.19
N ALA A 78 -9.75 -13.64 -4.12
CA ALA A 78 -8.91 -12.44 -4.05
C ALA A 78 -7.56 -12.71 -3.37
N ASP A 79 -6.96 -13.87 -3.58
CA ASP A 79 -5.69 -14.27 -2.97
C ASP A 79 -4.57 -13.24 -3.18
N HIS A 80 -4.60 -12.54 -4.31
CA HIS A 80 -3.66 -11.50 -4.65
C HIS A 80 -3.74 -10.26 -3.73
N ALA A 81 -4.88 -9.91 -3.17
CA ALA A 81 -5.01 -8.81 -2.22
C ALA A 81 -4.20 -9.05 -0.94
N PHE A 82 -3.99 -10.31 -0.56
CA PHE A 82 -3.20 -10.69 0.62
C PHE A 82 -1.69 -10.68 0.37
N LEU A 83 -1.27 -10.60 -0.87
CA LEU A 83 0.15 -10.43 -1.24
C LEU A 83 0.64 -9.00 -1.00
N TRP A 84 -0.24 -8.07 -0.62
CA TRP A 84 0.15 -6.71 -0.21
C TRP A 84 0.73 -6.65 1.21
N LYS A 85 0.91 -7.80 1.84
CA LYS A 85 1.50 -7.94 3.16
C LYS A 85 2.86 -7.24 3.25
N PRO A 86 2.99 -6.20 4.08
CA PRO A 86 4.26 -5.50 4.23
C PRO A 86 5.29 -6.37 4.94
N LYS A 87 6.52 -6.35 4.45
CA LYS A 87 7.65 -7.07 5.07
C LYS A 87 8.27 -6.22 6.17
N LEU A 88 7.69 -6.26 7.37
CA LEU A 88 8.07 -5.43 8.52
C LEU A 88 8.73 -6.21 9.66
N ARG A 89 9.21 -7.44 9.40
CA ARG A 89 9.87 -8.29 10.40
C ARG A 89 11.34 -7.98 10.63
N ILE A 90 11.98 -7.32 9.67
CA ILE A 90 13.44 -7.15 9.63
C ILE A 90 13.94 -5.71 9.75
N PRO A 91 13.10 -4.65 9.71
CA PRO A 91 13.63 -3.30 9.89
C PRO A 91 14.17 -3.09 11.30
N ASP A 92 15.20 -2.25 11.38
CA ASP A 92 15.85 -1.89 12.64
C ASP A 92 15.03 -0.86 13.44
N ILE A 93 13.78 -1.23 13.73
CA ILE A 93 12.87 -0.48 14.63
C ILE A 93 12.63 -1.21 15.96
N TYR A 94 13.01 -2.48 16.06
CA TYR A 94 12.77 -3.28 17.25
C TYR A 94 13.91 -3.19 18.26
N GLU A 95 15.15 -3.17 17.80
CA GLU A 95 16.34 -3.13 18.63
C GLU A 95 16.89 -1.72 18.85
N ASN A 96 16.46 -0.74 18.03
CA ASN A 96 16.91 0.64 18.12
C ASN A 96 15.78 1.58 18.55
N PRO A 97 15.75 2.07 19.81
CA PRO A 97 14.68 2.93 20.31
C PRO A 97 14.49 4.24 19.54
N ALA A 98 15.58 4.83 19.02
CA ALA A 98 15.50 6.07 18.24
C ALA A 98 14.81 5.84 16.90
N ASN A 99 15.08 4.69 16.25
CA ASN A 99 14.41 4.28 15.01
C ASN A 99 12.96 3.90 15.27
N GLN A 100 12.68 3.21 16.38
CA GLN A 100 11.32 2.88 16.79
C GLN A 100 10.48 4.15 16.99
N LYS A 101 11.02 5.15 17.70
CA LYS A 101 10.38 6.44 17.90
C LYS A 101 10.12 7.17 16.57
N ALA A 102 11.08 7.16 15.65
CA ALA A 102 10.92 7.78 14.34
C ALA A 102 9.82 7.09 13.52
N PHE A 103 9.74 5.76 13.57
CA PHE A 103 8.65 5.00 12.94
C PHE A 103 7.30 5.33 13.56
N GLY A 104 7.23 5.43 14.89
CA GLY A 104 6.03 5.88 15.60
C GLY A 104 5.58 7.29 15.16
N GLN A 105 6.52 8.23 14.99
CA GLN A 105 6.24 9.59 14.51
C GLN A 105 5.68 9.60 13.06
N LEU A 106 6.21 8.76 12.17
CA LEU A 106 5.65 8.59 10.83
C LEU A 106 4.18 8.15 10.90
N LEU A 107 3.89 7.11 11.67
CA LEU A 107 2.53 6.60 11.79
C LEU A 107 1.59 7.61 12.46
N ASP A 108 2.04 8.29 13.51
CA ASP A 108 1.26 9.30 14.22
C ASP A 108 0.89 10.47 13.30
N THR A 109 1.86 10.99 12.55
CA THR A 109 1.61 12.02 11.52
C THR A 109 0.59 11.54 10.49
N CYS A 110 0.70 10.32 10.00
CA CYS A 110 -0.24 9.77 9.02
C CYS A 110 -1.63 9.46 9.63
N LEU A 111 -1.73 9.23 10.93
CA LEU A 111 -3.00 9.04 11.63
C LEU A 111 -3.74 10.36 11.88
N CYS A 112 -3.02 11.43 12.24
CA CYS A 112 -3.62 12.72 12.59
C CYS A 112 -3.85 13.63 11.38
N CYS A 113 -2.98 13.55 10.37
CA CYS A 113 -2.98 14.49 9.25
C CYS A 113 -3.44 13.80 7.96
N ASN A 114 -4.26 14.49 7.18
CA ASN A 114 -4.88 13.94 5.97
C ASN A 114 -4.50 14.68 4.68
N THR A 115 -3.55 15.61 4.75
CA THR A 115 -3.05 16.31 3.56
C THR A 115 -1.88 15.57 2.95
N GLU A 116 -1.79 15.61 1.63
CA GLU A 116 -0.67 15.03 0.87
C GLU A 116 0.67 15.55 1.36
N GLU A 117 0.78 16.85 1.59
CA GLU A 117 2.00 17.51 2.05
C GLU A 117 2.52 16.92 3.36
N HIS A 118 1.66 16.76 4.36
CA HIS A 118 2.05 16.19 5.66
C HIS A 118 2.53 14.75 5.52
N VAL A 119 1.81 13.93 4.76
CA VAL A 119 2.16 12.52 4.57
C VAL A 119 3.48 12.37 3.81
N VAL A 120 3.67 13.12 2.73
CA VAL A 120 4.91 13.09 1.95
C VAL A 120 6.10 13.64 2.75
N SER A 121 5.91 14.71 3.51
CA SER A 121 6.95 15.24 4.40
C SER A 121 7.37 14.24 5.47
N ALA A 122 6.42 13.50 6.05
CA ALA A 122 6.72 12.45 7.02
C ALA A 122 7.52 11.29 6.38
N ILE A 123 7.23 10.95 5.11
CA ILE A 123 8.02 9.97 4.35
C ILE A 123 9.46 10.46 4.13
N HIS A 124 9.65 11.72 3.73
CA HIS A 124 10.99 12.29 3.57
C HIS A 124 11.76 12.28 4.89
N ALA A 125 11.11 12.59 6.01
CA ALA A 125 11.73 12.57 7.32
C ALA A 125 12.21 11.17 7.72
N ILE A 126 11.41 10.12 7.49
CA ILE A 126 11.81 8.75 7.80
C ILE A 126 12.89 8.21 6.84
N ASP A 127 12.80 8.57 5.54
CA ASP A 127 13.83 8.17 4.56
C ASP A 127 15.20 8.78 4.88
N ALA A 128 15.23 10.03 5.34
CA ALA A 128 16.47 10.72 5.74
C ALA A 128 17.22 10.00 6.86
N ARG A 129 16.53 9.22 7.71
CA ARG A 129 17.14 8.45 8.79
C ARG A 129 17.86 7.19 8.32
N LYS A 130 17.62 6.74 7.09
CA LYS A 130 18.22 5.54 6.49
C LYS A 130 18.15 4.30 7.38
N ILE A 131 16.98 4.08 8.00
CA ILE A 131 16.77 2.94 8.89
C ILE A 131 16.89 1.64 8.09
N LYS A 132 17.81 0.78 8.50
CA LYS A 132 18.07 -0.49 7.82
C LYS A 132 16.78 -1.33 7.75
N GLY A 133 16.46 -1.82 6.56
CA GLY A 133 15.31 -2.68 6.32
C GLY A 133 13.95 -1.96 6.30
N LEU A 134 13.88 -0.67 6.61
CA LEU A 134 12.66 0.13 6.55
C LEU A 134 12.61 0.93 5.25
N GLY A 135 11.71 0.57 4.38
CA GLY A 135 11.55 1.20 3.07
C GLY A 135 10.09 1.24 2.62
N PRO A 136 9.83 1.37 1.31
CA PRO A 136 8.48 1.56 0.76
C PRO A 136 7.45 0.48 1.08
N ALA A 137 7.84 -0.67 1.63
CA ALA A 137 6.89 -1.66 2.15
C ALA A 137 5.92 -1.07 3.18
N VAL A 138 6.34 -0.03 3.92
CA VAL A 138 5.49 0.74 4.84
C VAL A 138 4.33 1.43 4.12
N ALA A 139 4.46 1.75 2.85
CA ALA A 139 3.40 2.37 2.06
C ALA A 139 2.11 1.53 2.03
N ASN A 140 2.20 0.22 2.20
CA ASN A 140 1.01 -0.61 2.36
C ASN A 140 0.21 -0.28 3.62
N LEU A 141 0.85 0.13 4.71
CA LEU A 141 0.16 0.64 5.89
C LEU A 141 -0.46 2.00 5.60
N LEU A 142 0.29 2.88 4.94
CA LEU A 142 -0.15 4.24 4.61
C LEU A 142 -1.31 4.25 3.62
N TYR A 143 -1.39 3.29 2.71
CA TYR A 143 -2.55 3.10 1.83
C TYR A 143 -3.85 2.95 2.64
N PHE A 144 -3.86 2.12 3.68
CA PHE A 144 -5.05 1.92 4.51
C PHE A 144 -5.45 3.16 5.34
N LEU A 145 -4.52 4.08 5.56
CA LEU A 145 -4.79 5.37 6.21
C LEU A 145 -5.24 6.45 5.21
N HIS A 146 -4.65 6.45 4.02
CA HIS A 146 -4.83 7.47 2.99
C HIS A 146 -5.01 6.85 1.60
N PRO A 147 -6.11 6.13 1.35
CA PRO A 147 -6.32 5.40 0.10
C PRO A 147 -6.44 6.30 -1.14
N THR A 148 -6.70 7.59 -0.96
CA THR A 148 -6.79 8.58 -2.06
C THR A 148 -5.45 9.28 -2.35
N ILE A 149 -4.43 9.08 -1.50
CA ILE A 149 -3.14 9.76 -1.59
C ILE A 149 -2.00 8.76 -1.81
N MET A 150 -2.07 7.60 -1.15
CA MET A 150 -0.99 6.62 -1.10
C MET A 150 -1.42 5.31 -1.76
N PRO A 151 -0.90 4.97 -2.93
CA PRO A 151 -1.17 3.67 -3.54
C PRO A 151 -0.50 2.54 -2.75
N PRO A 152 -1.09 1.32 -2.74
CA PRO A 152 -0.42 0.16 -2.21
C PRO A 152 0.84 -0.17 -2.99
N PHE A 153 1.76 -0.92 -2.38
CA PHE A 153 3.08 -1.18 -2.93
C PHE A 153 3.50 -2.64 -2.72
N ASN A 154 3.88 -3.30 -3.80
CA ASN A 154 4.59 -4.57 -3.79
C ASN A 154 5.30 -4.81 -5.13
N THR A 155 6.00 -5.93 -5.25
CA THR A 155 6.74 -6.28 -6.47
C THR A 155 5.84 -6.38 -7.71
N ALA A 156 4.64 -6.96 -7.57
CA ALA A 156 3.72 -7.11 -8.70
C ALA A 156 3.17 -5.75 -9.15
N ILE A 157 2.79 -4.87 -8.21
CA ILE A 157 2.33 -3.51 -8.52
C ILE A 157 3.41 -2.72 -9.30
N VAL A 158 4.66 -2.79 -8.85
CA VAL A 158 5.78 -2.13 -9.57
C VAL A 158 5.97 -2.72 -10.97
N LYS A 159 5.92 -4.05 -11.12
CA LYS A 159 6.00 -4.71 -12.43
C LYS A 159 4.86 -4.26 -13.35
N GLY A 160 3.64 -4.24 -12.85
CA GLY A 160 2.46 -3.81 -13.61
C GLY A 160 2.54 -2.35 -14.01
N TYR A 161 2.98 -1.47 -13.10
CA TYR A 161 3.20 -0.06 -13.41
C TYR A 161 4.25 0.12 -14.52
N ASN A 162 5.39 -0.55 -14.40
CA ASN A 162 6.45 -0.50 -15.40
C ASN A 162 5.96 -1.02 -16.77
N ALA A 163 5.22 -2.13 -16.78
CA ALA A 163 4.66 -2.69 -18.01
C ALA A 163 3.66 -1.75 -18.69
N LEU A 164 2.79 -1.10 -17.89
CA LEU A 164 1.73 -0.22 -18.41
C LEU A 164 2.26 1.13 -18.90
N THR A 165 3.32 1.64 -18.27
CA THR A 165 3.82 3.02 -18.52
C THR A 165 5.15 3.06 -19.25
N GLY A 166 5.81 1.93 -19.50
CA GLY A 166 7.17 1.88 -20.03
C GLY A 166 8.24 2.36 -19.04
N SER A 167 7.88 2.58 -17.77
CA SER A 167 8.80 3.03 -16.73
C SER A 167 9.75 1.93 -16.27
N LYS A 168 10.80 2.30 -15.51
CA LYS A 168 11.82 1.37 -14.97
C LYS A 168 12.01 1.58 -13.47
N VAL A 169 10.91 1.76 -12.74
CA VAL A 169 10.92 1.92 -11.29
C VAL A 169 11.51 0.68 -10.63
N LYS A 170 12.41 0.90 -9.66
CA LYS A 170 13.06 -0.15 -8.87
C LYS A 170 12.48 -0.23 -7.48
N LEU A 171 12.58 -1.41 -6.87
CA LEU A 171 12.15 -1.67 -5.49
C LEU A 171 13.16 -1.12 -4.48
N GLY A 172 12.69 -0.84 -3.27
CA GLY A 172 13.54 -0.64 -2.08
C GLY A 172 13.92 0.80 -1.77
N ARG A 173 13.59 1.78 -2.61
CA ARG A 173 13.90 3.21 -2.38
C ARG A 173 12.64 4.05 -2.36
N TRP A 174 12.50 4.89 -1.35
CA TRP A 174 11.36 5.80 -1.22
C TRP A 174 11.25 6.79 -2.39
N GLU A 175 12.36 7.30 -2.90
CA GLU A 175 12.41 8.16 -4.08
C GLU A 175 11.72 7.50 -5.28
N GLU A 176 12.04 6.24 -5.55
CA GLU A 176 11.43 5.45 -6.64
C GLU A 176 9.92 5.23 -6.41
N TYR A 177 9.53 4.96 -5.17
CA TYR A 177 8.13 4.84 -4.80
C TYR A 177 7.37 6.16 -5.00
N LEU A 178 7.92 7.27 -4.55
CA LEU A 178 7.28 8.58 -4.68
C LEU A 178 7.15 9.00 -6.16
N ALA A 179 8.15 8.71 -6.98
CA ALA A 179 8.07 8.93 -8.43
C ALA A 179 6.96 8.07 -9.08
N MET A 180 6.89 6.78 -8.74
CA MET A 180 5.81 5.88 -9.18
C MET A 180 4.45 6.39 -8.68
N ARG A 181 4.34 6.82 -7.43
CA ARG A 181 3.13 7.39 -6.85
C ARG A 181 2.58 8.55 -7.70
N GLN A 182 3.42 9.48 -8.11
CA GLN A 182 3.02 10.60 -8.97
C GLN A 182 2.48 10.10 -10.32
N GLY A 183 3.13 9.11 -10.91
CA GLY A 183 2.67 8.48 -12.15
C GLY A 183 1.33 7.77 -11.98
N ILE A 184 1.14 7.06 -10.87
CA ILE A 184 -0.14 6.39 -10.53
C ILE A 184 -1.26 7.42 -10.34
N LEU A 185 -1.02 8.51 -9.62
CA LEU A 185 -2.01 9.58 -9.42
C LEU A 185 -2.43 10.20 -10.74
N LYS A 186 -1.47 10.48 -11.63
CA LYS A 186 -1.76 11.01 -12.97
C LYS A 186 -2.58 10.02 -13.81
N LEU A 187 -2.19 8.76 -13.82
CA LEU A 187 -2.90 7.70 -14.55
C LEU A 187 -4.32 7.52 -13.99
N ASN A 188 -4.46 7.48 -12.66
CA ASN A 188 -5.77 7.37 -12.00
C ASN A 188 -6.67 8.58 -12.30
N ALA A 189 -6.12 9.79 -12.35
CA ALA A 189 -6.87 10.99 -12.70
C ALA A 189 -7.42 10.92 -14.13
N THR A 190 -6.64 10.40 -15.08
CA THR A 190 -7.04 10.22 -16.47
C THR A 190 -8.23 9.26 -16.61
N TYR A 191 -8.24 8.17 -15.83
CA TYR A 191 -9.27 7.12 -15.91
C TYR A 191 -10.18 7.06 -14.67
N ARG A 192 -10.28 8.14 -13.90
CA ARG A 192 -11.00 8.17 -12.61
C ARG A 192 -12.45 7.71 -12.70
N VAL A 193 -13.14 8.02 -13.78
CA VAL A 193 -14.54 7.61 -14.00
C VAL A 193 -14.68 6.09 -14.11
N LEU A 194 -13.65 5.41 -14.60
CA LEU A 194 -13.61 3.96 -14.72
C LEU A 194 -13.01 3.29 -13.49
N LEU A 195 -12.16 3.97 -12.76
CA LEU A 195 -11.45 3.44 -11.58
C LEU A 195 -12.11 3.92 -10.29
N SER A 196 -11.42 4.75 -9.52
CA SER A 196 -11.93 5.31 -8.27
C SER A 196 -11.00 6.42 -7.78
N ASN A 197 -11.47 7.22 -6.80
CA ASN A 197 -10.56 8.04 -6.00
C ASN A 197 -9.70 7.20 -5.06
N ASP A 198 -10.20 6.05 -4.62
CA ASP A 198 -9.44 5.07 -3.85
C ASP A 198 -8.43 4.36 -4.78
N LEU A 199 -7.15 4.57 -4.51
CA LEU A 199 -6.03 4.03 -5.30
C LEU A 199 -5.90 2.50 -5.20
N GLY A 200 -6.74 1.85 -4.40
CA GLY A 200 -6.86 0.40 -4.39
C GLY A 200 -7.39 -0.16 -5.71
N ALA A 201 -8.24 0.58 -6.43
CA ALA A 201 -8.71 0.15 -7.74
C ALA A 201 -7.55 0.07 -8.74
N ILE A 202 -6.82 1.16 -8.93
CA ILE A 202 -5.67 1.15 -9.85
C ILE A 202 -4.55 0.25 -9.32
N GLY A 203 -4.34 0.16 -8.01
CA GLY A 203 -3.40 -0.78 -7.39
C GLY A 203 -3.73 -2.23 -7.73
N GLY A 204 -5.01 -2.61 -7.73
CA GLY A 204 -5.49 -3.92 -8.15
C GLY A 204 -5.23 -4.22 -9.62
N LEU A 205 -5.49 -3.25 -10.52
CA LEU A 205 -5.17 -3.38 -11.93
C LEU A 205 -3.67 -3.61 -12.15
N LEU A 206 -2.83 -2.78 -11.53
CA LEU A 206 -1.38 -2.91 -11.63
C LEU A 206 -0.87 -4.22 -11.06
N PHE A 207 -1.48 -4.69 -9.95
CA PHE A 207 -1.18 -6.00 -9.39
C PHE A 207 -1.51 -7.12 -10.37
N ASP A 208 -2.70 -7.11 -10.97
CA ASP A 208 -3.14 -8.15 -11.91
C ASP A 208 -2.30 -8.16 -13.19
N LEU A 209 -1.87 -6.99 -13.67
CA LEU A 209 -0.89 -6.86 -14.75
C LEU A 209 0.48 -7.44 -14.37
N GLY A 210 1.02 -7.05 -13.24
CA GLY A 210 2.35 -7.47 -12.79
C GLY A 210 2.45 -8.93 -12.38
N SER A 211 1.32 -9.55 -12.05
CA SER A 211 1.22 -11.01 -11.81
C SER A 211 0.95 -11.83 -13.07
N GLY A 212 0.81 -11.18 -14.23
CA GLY A 212 0.64 -11.85 -15.52
C GLY A 212 -0.80 -12.32 -15.82
N ARG A 213 -1.79 -11.86 -15.05
CA ARG A 213 -3.21 -12.15 -15.33
C ARG A 213 -3.71 -11.40 -16.57
N TYR A 214 -3.15 -10.23 -16.82
CA TYR A 214 -3.43 -9.39 -17.98
C TYR A 214 -2.13 -8.96 -18.63
N THR A 215 -2.20 -8.66 -19.92
CA THR A 215 -1.09 -8.10 -20.68
C THR A 215 -1.29 -6.60 -20.86
N ALA A 216 -0.27 -5.82 -20.56
CA ALA A 216 -0.30 -4.39 -20.86
C ALA A 216 -0.41 -4.17 -22.37
N PRO A 217 -1.14 -3.16 -22.84
CA PRO A 217 -1.15 -2.80 -24.24
C PRO A 217 0.24 -2.34 -24.68
N PRO A 218 0.59 -2.54 -25.97
CA PRO A 218 1.89 -2.13 -26.51
C PRO A 218 2.08 -0.61 -26.49
#